data_ee8c22d1b466ac50983b39a98c8c4cc5
#
_entry.id   ee8c22d1b466ac50983b39a98c8c4cc5
#
_cell.length_a   1.000
_cell.length_b   1.000
_cell.length_c   1.000
_cell.angle_alpha   90.00
_cell.angle_beta   90.00
_cell.angle_gamma   90.00
#
_symmetry.space_group_name_H-M   'P 1'
#
loop_
_entity.id
_entity.type
_entity.pdbx_description
1 polymer ?
#
loop_
_entity_poly.entity_id
_entity_poly.type
_entity_poly.pdbx_seq_one_letter_code
_entity_poly.pdbx_strand_id
1 'polypeptide(L)'
;MALDIFDKNDFKEKVTKKSFRKEDIFKDGYFTITDIKQAVKNPNRANIFVNGKYRFSLDIFQLTQLNVKIGAKFSEDEIFNLEQQSEFGKLYALGLNYCLIRPHSEKEVRDYLWKKTLNRKLRNKKTGEFYEKKGVSIVSAEQALQRLIEKGYVDDFKFTKFWVENRNQRKGSSIKKLKSELFSKGVSSEIIEQILSESSRNDGEEIQKIIAKKAKKYTDEKKLVAYLARQGFSYDEIKRAILKEEF
;
A
#
# COMPACT_ATOMS: atom_id res chain seq x y z
N MET A 1 5.93 23.12 -5.83
CA MET A 1 6.96 22.43 -6.62
C MET A 1 6.72 20.93 -6.47
N ALA A 2 6.01 20.33 -7.41
CA ALA A 2 5.83 18.89 -7.51
C ALA A 2 7.12 18.32 -8.10
N LEU A 3 7.74 17.40 -7.40
CA LEU A 3 8.84 16.59 -7.91
C LEU A 3 8.27 15.52 -8.83
N ASP A 4 8.19 15.82 -10.12
CA ASP A 4 8.09 14.83 -11.18
C ASP A 4 9.41 14.03 -11.22
N ILE A 5 9.48 12.91 -10.50
CA ILE A 5 10.65 12.02 -10.44
C ILE A 5 10.32 10.67 -11.11
N PHE A 6 9.56 10.65 -12.16
CA PHE A 6 9.43 9.42 -12.96
C PHE A 6 9.41 9.76 -14.45
N ASP A 7 10.63 9.79 -15.03
CA ASP A 7 10.77 9.72 -16.48
C ASP A 7 10.42 8.31 -16.96
N LYS A 8 9.39 8.23 -17.84
CA LYS A 8 8.92 6.98 -18.44
C LYS A 8 9.97 6.26 -19.29
N ASN A 9 11.07 6.90 -19.62
CA ASN A 9 12.15 6.32 -20.44
C ASN A 9 13.19 5.55 -19.61
N ASP A 10 13.33 5.82 -18.31
CA ASP A 10 14.23 5.07 -17.41
C ASP A 10 13.73 3.65 -17.11
N PHE A 11 12.48 3.36 -17.47
CA PHE A 11 11.81 2.09 -17.16
C PHE A 11 12.29 0.90 -18.02
N LYS A 12 12.89 1.14 -19.18
CA LYS A 12 13.26 0.07 -20.12
C LYS A 12 14.61 -0.60 -19.84
N GLU A 13 15.50 0.01 -19.07
CA GLU A 13 16.90 -0.49 -18.94
C GLU A 13 17.21 -1.26 -17.64
N LYS A 14 16.35 -1.32 -16.64
CA LYS A 14 16.64 -1.96 -15.34
C LYS A 14 15.94 -3.29 -15.07
N VAL A 15 15.47 -3.99 -16.10
CA VAL A 15 15.13 -5.41 -15.95
C VAL A 15 16.43 -6.21 -15.96
N THR A 16 17.18 -6.19 -14.86
CA THR A 16 18.32 -7.09 -14.69
C THR A 16 17.80 -8.52 -14.75
N LYS A 17 18.04 -9.20 -15.90
CA LYS A 17 17.88 -10.65 -16.02
C LYS A 17 18.65 -11.25 -14.85
N LYS A 18 17.98 -11.95 -13.92
CA LYS A 18 18.65 -12.77 -12.93
C LYS A 18 19.54 -13.72 -13.71
N SER A 19 20.86 -13.65 -13.53
CA SER A 19 21.78 -14.59 -14.16
C SER A 19 21.44 -15.98 -13.63
N PHE A 20 20.94 -16.83 -14.52
CA PHE A 20 20.72 -18.23 -14.22
C PHE A 20 22.09 -18.88 -14.00
N ARG A 21 22.23 -19.76 -12.99
CA ARG A 21 23.43 -20.55 -12.84
C ARG A 21 23.47 -21.58 -14.00
N LYS A 22 24.58 -21.70 -14.70
CA LYS A 22 24.77 -22.68 -15.80
C LYS A 22 24.34 -24.09 -15.42
N GLU A 23 24.40 -24.44 -14.13
CA GLU A 23 24.00 -25.74 -13.56
C GLU A 23 22.50 -26.00 -13.57
N ASP A 24 21.66 -24.96 -13.81
CA ASP A 24 20.19 -25.07 -13.81
C ASP A 24 19.62 -25.38 -15.21
N ILE A 25 20.48 -25.41 -16.26
CA ILE A 25 20.08 -25.67 -17.64
C ILE A 25 20.40 -27.12 -17.96
N PHE A 26 19.41 -27.88 -18.45
CA PHE A 26 19.67 -29.22 -19.01
C PHE A 26 20.41 -29.14 -20.35
N LYS A 27 21.00 -30.26 -20.78
CA LYS A 27 21.78 -30.36 -22.04
C LYS A 27 21.02 -29.92 -23.29
N ASP A 28 19.70 -29.89 -23.25
CA ASP A 28 18.80 -29.45 -24.34
C ASP A 28 18.40 -27.96 -24.28
N GLY A 29 18.91 -27.17 -23.29
CA GLY A 29 18.64 -25.76 -23.17
C GLY A 29 17.26 -25.40 -22.59
N TYR A 30 16.50 -26.37 -22.09
CA TYR A 30 15.18 -26.18 -21.51
C TYR A 30 15.16 -26.40 -20.00
N PHE A 31 14.22 -25.72 -19.34
CA PHE A 31 13.87 -25.89 -17.95
C PHE A 31 12.67 -26.81 -17.82
N THR A 32 12.79 -27.91 -17.09
CA THR A 32 11.69 -28.85 -16.89
C THR A 32 11.06 -28.67 -15.54
N ILE A 33 9.70 -28.57 -15.50
CA ILE A 33 8.95 -28.62 -14.25
C ILE A 33 8.99 -30.03 -13.70
N THR A 34 9.71 -30.23 -12.59
CA THR A 34 9.90 -31.54 -11.99
C THR A 34 8.89 -31.88 -10.90
N ASP A 35 8.34 -30.89 -10.23
CA ASP A 35 7.36 -31.12 -9.17
C ASP A 35 6.50 -29.87 -8.91
N ILE A 36 5.27 -30.08 -8.43
CA ILE A 36 4.33 -29.03 -8.04
C ILE A 36 3.74 -29.42 -6.69
N LYS A 37 4.01 -28.63 -5.64
CA LYS A 37 3.56 -28.91 -4.27
C LYS A 37 2.73 -27.76 -3.72
N GLN A 38 1.62 -28.03 -3.06
CA GLN A 38 0.85 -27.03 -2.35
C GLN A 38 1.73 -26.28 -1.32
N ALA A 39 1.60 -24.98 -1.25
CA ALA A 39 2.39 -24.17 -0.33
C ALA A 39 1.78 -24.27 1.09
N VAL A 40 2.60 -24.64 2.09
CA VAL A 40 2.18 -24.86 3.48
C VAL A 40 1.48 -23.64 4.11
N LYS A 41 1.96 -22.42 3.82
CA LYS A 41 1.43 -21.19 4.42
C LYS A 41 0.23 -20.60 3.68
N ASN A 42 -0.01 -21.00 2.47
CA ASN A 42 -1.14 -20.51 1.66
C ASN A 42 -1.61 -21.63 0.74
N PRO A 43 -2.72 -22.32 1.09
CA PRO A 43 -3.22 -23.46 0.32
C PRO A 43 -3.68 -23.09 -1.10
N ASN A 44 -3.95 -21.81 -1.37
CA ASN A 44 -4.30 -21.33 -2.71
C ASN A 44 -3.08 -21.12 -3.62
N ARG A 45 -1.88 -21.47 -3.16
CA ARG A 45 -0.64 -21.37 -3.94
C ARG A 45 0.07 -22.72 -4.03
N ALA A 46 0.74 -22.92 -5.15
CA ALA A 46 1.61 -24.07 -5.37
C ALA A 46 3.05 -23.64 -5.56
N ASN A 47 3.97 -24.39 -4.96
CA ASN A 47 5.41 -24.25 -5.12
C ASN A 47 5.84 -25.04 -6.35
N ILE A 48 6.54 -24.37 -7.26
CA ILE A 48 6.99 -24.94 -8.52
C ILE A 48 8.48 -25.29 -8.39
N PHE A 49 8.80 -26.53 -8.71
CA PHE A 49 10.15 -27.04 -8.73
C PHE A 49 10.59 -27.21 -10.18
N VAL A 50 11.71 -26.60 -10.50
CA VAL A 50 12.35 -26.66 -11.83
C VAL A 50 13.68 -27.37 -11.67
N ASN A 51 13.92 -28.42 -12.48
CA ASN A 51 15.13 -29.19 -12.41
C ASN A 51 15.48 -29.69 -10.98
N GLY A 52 14.45 -30.13 -10.22
CA GLY A 52 14.56 -30.62 -8.85
C GLY A 52 14.73 -29.56 -7.76
N LYS A 53 14.82 -28.26 -8.10
CA LYS A 53 14.97 -27.17 -7.13
C LYS A 53 13.75 -26.27 -7.11
N TYR A 54 13.35 -25.79 -5.90
CA TYR A 54 12.31 -24.76 -5.79
C TYR A 54 12.70 -23.51 -6.58
N ARG A 55 11.79 -23.03 -7.41
CA ARG A 55 12.03 -21.87 -8.25
C ARG A 55 11.12 -20.69 -7.90
N PHE A 56 9.80 -20.88 -7.98
CA PHE A 56 8.79 -19.87 -7.70
C PHE A 56 7.50 -20.51 -7.18
N SER A 57 6.46 -19.70 -6.88
CA SER A 57 5.14 -20.23 -6.56
C SER A 57 4.06 -19.45 -7.31
N LEU A 58 3.07 -20.15 -7.85
CA LEU A 58 1.91 -19.59 -8.52
C LEU A 58 0.65 -19.82 -7.67
N ASP A 59 -0.40 -19.02 -7.83
CA ASP A 59 -1.70 -19.42 -7.34
C ASP A 59 -2.31 -20.51 -8.25
N ILE A 60 -3.30 -21.22 -7.73
CA ILE A 60 -3.90 -22.36 -8.44
C ILE A 60 -4.55 -21.93 -9.77
N PHE A 61 -5.13 -20.72 -9.82
CA PHE A 61 -5.72 -20.19 -11.04
C PHE A 61 -4.65 -19.87 -12.08
N GLN A 62 -3.54 -19.26 -11.69
CA GLN A 62 -2.39 -19.00 -12.55
C GLN A 62 -1.77 -20.31 -13.10
N LEU A 63 -1.72 -21.37 -12.29
CA LEU A 63 -1.23 -22.69 -12.75
C LEU A 63 -2.04 -23.20 -13.95
N THR A 64 -3.35 -23.13 -13.87
CA THR A 64 -4.25 -23.58 -14.92
C THR A 64 -4.16 -22.67 -16.15
N GLN A 65 -4.21 -21.35 -15.93
CA GLN A 65 -4.18 -20.36 -17.02
C GLN A 65 -2.87 -20.39 -17.80
N LEU A 66 -1.74 -20.57 -17.13
CA LEU A 66 -0.41 -20.61 -17.73
C LEU A 66 0.00 -22.02 -18.16
N ASN A 67 -0.88 -23.01 -18.04
CA ASN A 67 -0.68 -24.40 -18.42
C ASN A 67 0.60 -25.03 -17.84
N VAL A 68 0.95 -24.66 -16.59
CA VAL A 68 2.13 -25.17 -15.89
C VAL A 68 1.84 -26.57 -15.33
N LYS A 69 2.51 -27.60 -15.89
CA LYS A 69 2.32 -29.02 -15.52
C LYS A 69 3.66 -29.69 -15.23
N ILE A 70 3.64 -30.74 -14.42
CA ILE A 70 4.82 -31.60 -14.24
C ILE A 70 5.24 -32.19 -15.60
N GLY A 71 6.52 -32.14 -15.90
CA GLY A 71 7.09 -32.57 -17.18
C GLY A 71 7.08 -31.50 -18.29
N ALA A 72 6.39 -30.38 -18.11
CA ALA A 72 6.43 -29.29 -19.08
C ALA A 72 7.83 -28.68 -19.15
N LYS A 73 8.26 -28.35 -20.38
CA LYS A 73 9.54 -27.75 -20.70
C LYS A 73 9.33 -26.28 -21.11
N PHE A 74 10.16 -25.40 -20.60
CA PHE A 74 10.12 -23.97 -20.84
C PHE A 74 11.51 -23.45 -21.20
N SER A 75 11.59 -22.51 -22.13
CA SER A 75 12.80 -21.74 -22.40
C SER A 75 13.18 -20.82 -21.24
N GLU A 76 14.36 -20.22 -21.30
CA GLU A 76 14.80 -19.25 -20.29
C GLU A 76 13.86 -18.03 -20.19
N ASP A 77 13.41 -17.51 -21.33
CA ASP A 77 12.51 -16.37 -21.37
C ASP A 77 11.11 -16.72 -20.82
N GLU A 78 10.61 -17.91 -21.10
CA GLU A 78 9.33 -18.38 -20.56
C GLU A 78 9.40 -18.59 -19.03
N ILE A 79 10.46 -19.18 -18.50
CA ILE A 79 10.66 -19.28 -17.04
C ILE A 79 10.78 -17.92 -16.40
N PHE A 80 11.49 -16.98 -17.01
CA PHE A 80 11.56 -15.61 -16.53
C PHE A 80 10.17 -14.96 -16.47
N ASN A 81 9.36 -15.13 -17.51
CA ASN A 81 7.98 -14.61 -17.54
C ASN A 81 7.12 -15.25 -16.44
N LEU A 82 7.25 -16.56 -16.19
CA LEU A 82 6.56 -17.25 -15.09
C LEU A 82 6.98 -16.72 -13.71
N GLU A 83 8.27 -16.39 -13.53
CA GLU A 83 8.75 -15.73 -12.31
C GLU A 83 8.13 -14.34 -12.11
N GLN A 84 8.02 -13.53 -13.17
CA GLN A 84 7.37 -12.23 -13.13
C GLN A 84 5.88 -12.36 -12.77
N GLN A 85 5.17 -13.32 -13.38
CA GLN A 85 3.77 -13.62 -13.04
C GLN A 85 3.62 -14.07 -11.57
N SER A 86 4.57 -14.85 -11.08
CA SER A 86 4.62 -15.24 -9.66
C SER A 86 4.79 -14.04 -8.72
N GLU A 87 5.70 -13.12 -9.06
CA GLU A 87 5.94 -11.90 -8.27
C GLU A 87 4.71 -11.00 -8.28
N PHE A 88 4.13 -10.75 -9.46
CA PHE A 88 2.89 -10.00 -9.62
C PHE A 88 1.75 -10.59 -8.78
N GLY A 89 1.47 -11.89 -8.90
CA GLY A 89 0.39 -12.53 -8.14
C GLY A 89 0.57 -12.43 -6.61
N LYS A 90 1.83 -12.53 -6.12
CA LYS A 90 2.13 -12.31 -4.70
C LYS A 90 1.86 -10.87 -4.26
N LEU A 91 2.30 -9.90 -5.06
CA LEU A 91 2.12 -8.49 -4.74
C LEU A 91 0.65 -8.07 -4.81
N TYR A 92 -0.06 -8.54 -5.84
CA TYR A 92 -1.49 -8.28 -5.97
C TYR A 92 -2.28 -8.82 -4.76
N ALA A 93 -2.03 -10.07 -4.34
CA ALA A 93 -2.67 -10.63 -3.15
C ALA A 93 -2.34 -9.86 -1.87
N LEU A 94 -1.08 -9.39 -1.70
CA LEU A 94 -0.70 -8.56 -0.56
C LEU A 94 -1.38 -7.19 -0.59
N GLY A 95 -1.43 -6.55 -1.75
CA GLY A 95 -2.10 -5.26 -1.94
C GLY A 95 -3.61 -5.38 -1.72
N LEU A 96 -4.25 -6.43 -2.26
CA LEU A 96 -5.67 -6.71 -2.07
C LEU A 96 -6.00 -6.88 -0.58
N ASN A 97 -5.25 -7.73 0.14
CA ASN A 97 -5.45 -7.90 1.58
C ASN A 97 -5.27 -6.59 2.35
N TYR A 98 -4.35 -5.72 1.92
CA TYR A 98 -4.17 -4.41 2.53
C TYR A 98 -5.38 -3.50 2.28
N CYS A 99 -5.90 -3.48 1.06
CA CYS A 99 -7.09 -2.68 0.70
C CYS A 99 -8.38 -3.15 1.40
N LEU A 100 -8.49 -4.46 1.68
CA LEU A 100 -9.67 -5.03 2.35
C LEU A 100 -9.78 -4.69 3.85
N ILE A 101 -8.71 -4.22 4.49
CA ILE A 101 -8.74 -3.81 5.91
C ILE A 101 -9.56 -2.52 6.08
N ARG A 102 -9.35 -1.55 5.21
CA ARG A 102 -10.08 -0.27 5.11
C ARG A 102 -9.80 0.35 3.74
N PRO A 103 -10.54 1.37 3.32
CA PRO A 103 -10.12 2.19 2.19
C PRO A 103 -8.74 2.79 2.42
N HIS A 104 -7.91 2.79 1.38
CA HIS A 104 -6.57 3.38 1.36
C HIS A 104 -6.42 4.29 0.15
N SER A 105 -5.60 5.36 0.29
CA SER A 105 -5.26 6.18 -0.87
C SER A 105 -4.33 5.43 -1.81
N GLU A 106 -4.30 5.85 -3.08
CA GLU A 106 -3.37 5.32 -4.07
C GLU A 106 -1.92 5.39 -3.56
N LYS A 107 -1.53 6.53 -2.99
CA LYS A 107 -0.21 6.71 -2.38
C LYS A 107 0.07 5.72 -1.24
N GLU A 108 -0.90 5.47 -0.34
CA GLU A 108 -0.71 4.49 0.74
C GLU A 108 -0.45 3.09 0.20
N VAL A 109 -1.20 2.67 -0.84
CA VAL A 109 -1.03 1.35 -1.47
C VAL A 109 0.28 1.28 -2.25
N ARG A 110 0.62 2.33 -3.01
CA ARG A 110 1.90 2.46 -3.72
C ARG A 110 3.07 2.33 -2.76
N ASP A 111 3.08 3.09 -1.66
CA ASP A 111 4.11 3.05 -0.63
C ASP A 111 4.21 1.67 0.04
N TYR A 112 3.06 1.01 0.26
CA TYR A 112 3.02 -0.34 0.82
C TYR A 112 3.67 -1.36 -0.12
N LEU A 113 3.34 -1.33 -1.42
CA LEU A 113 3.90 -2.23 -2.43
C LEU A 113 5.37 -1.93 -2.69
N TRP A 114 5.74 -0.64 -2.78
CA TRP A 114 7.11 -0.21 -2.98
C TRP A 114 8.05 -0.72 -1.87
N LYS A 115 7.62 -0.72 -0.62
CA LYS A 115 8.40 -1.33 0.48
C LYS A 115 8.73 -2.81 0.27
N LYS A 116 8.03 -3.52 -0.62
CA LYS A 116 8.33 -4.92 -0.96
C LYS A 116 9.43 -5.04 -2.01
N THR A 117 9.71 -3.99 -2.77
CA THR A 117 10.78 -3.96 -3.77
C THR A 117 12.17 -3.73 -3.15
N LEU A 118 12.22 -3.26 -1.91
CA LEU A 118 13.47 -3.00 -1.21
C LEU A 118 14.09 -4.29 -0.67
N ASN A 119 15.42 -4.40 -0.79
CA ASN A 119 16.18 -5.44 -0.11
C ASN A 119 16.11 -5.25 1.40
N ARG A 120 15.98 -6.35 2.14
CA ARG A 120 15.86 -6.32 3.59
C ARG A 120 16.76 -7.33 4.26
N LYS A 121 17.51 -6.88 5.26
CA LYS A 121 18.29 -7.75 6.12
C LYS A 121 17.35 -8.34 7.18
N LEU A 122 17.21 -9.65 7.19
CA LEU A 122 16.35 -10.39 8.11
C LEU A 122 17.21 -11.31 8.98
N ARG A 123 16.74 -11.56 10.21
CA ARG A 123 17.38 -12.52 11.10
C ARG A 123 16.63 -13.85 11.08
N ASN A 124 17.33 -14.93 10.86
CA ASN A 124 16.79 -16.27 10.98
C ASN A 124 16.47 -16.55 12.46
N LYS A 125 15.21 -16.83 12.78
CA LYS A 125 14.77 -17.05 14.17
C LYS A 125 15.35 -18.34 14.79
N LYS A 126 15.76 -19.32 13.96
CA LYS A 126 16.31 -20.61 14.44
C LYS A 126 17.81 -20.54 14.62
N THR A 127 18.56 -20.00 13.65
CA THR A 127 20.03 -19.97 13.68
C THR A 127 20.59 -18.67 14.27
N GLY A 128 19.77 -17.61 14.34
CA GLY A 128 20.23 -16.27 14.78
C GLY A 128 20.99 -15.49 13.68
N GLU A 129 21.31 -16.13 12.56
CA GLU A 129 22.09 -15.54 11.46
C GLU A 129 21.28 -14.51 10.67
N PHE A 130 21.98 -13.51 10.15
CA PHE A 130 21.38 -12.54 9.24
C PHE A 130 21.50 -13.01 7.79
N TYR A 131 20.42 -12.86 7.04
CA TYR A 131 20.39 -13.08 5.61
C TYR A 131 19.70 -11.92 4.89
N GLU A 132 20.10 -11.67 3.66
CA GLU A 132 19.47 -10.65 2.82
C GLU A 132 18.30 -11.27 2.04
N LYS A 133 17.11 -10.69 2.24
CA LYS A 133 15.96 -10.99 1.40
C LYS A 133 15.90 -9.95 0.29
N LYS A 134 16.11 -10.38 -0.94
CA LYS A 134 15.96 -9.54 -2.13
C LYS A 134 14.52 -9.04 -2.25
N GLY A 135 14.37 -7.79 -2.65
CA GLY A 135 13.10 -7.20 -3.03
C GLY A 135 12.54 -7.83 -4.31
N VAL A 136 11.28 -7.57 -4.59
CA VAL A 136 10.61 -7.97 -5.83
C VAL A 136 10.79 -6.88 -6.90
N SER A 137 10.45 -7.18 -8.16
CA SER A 137 10.53 -6.23 -9.26
C SER A 137 9.62 -5.00 -9.02
N ILE A 138 10.15 -3.80 -9.28
CA ILE A 138 9.37 -2.54 -9.26
C ILE A 138 8.25 -2.60 -10.30
N VAL A 139 8.53 -3.18 -11.47
CA VAL A 139 7.53 -3.36 -12.55
C VAL A 139 6.35 -4.20 -12.05
N SER A 140 6.62 -5.32 -11.38
CA SER A 140 5.55 -6.16 -10.80
C SER A 140 4.77 -5.43 -9.70
N ALA A 141 5.40 -4.53 -8.93
CA ALA A 141 4.72 -3.74 -7.93
C ALA A 141 3.76 -2.72 -8.55
N GLU A 142 4.20 -2.02 -9.61
CA GLU A 142 3.38 -1.06 -10.34
C GLU A 142 2.22 -1.72 -11.07
N GLN A 143 2.45 -2.87 -11.73
CA GLN A 143 1.39 -3.68 -12.33
C GLN A 143 0.34 -4.13 -11.31
N ALA A 144 0.77 -4.53 -10.10
CA ALA A 144 -0.14 -4.92 -9.04
C ALA A 144 -0.98 -3.72 -8.55
N LEU A 145 -0.38 -2.54 -8.39
CA LEU A 145 -1.10 -1.31 -8.05
C LEU A 145 -2.13 -0.96 -9.13
N GLN A 146 -1.71 -0.92 -10.39
CA GLN A 146 -2.59 -0.60 -11.51
C GLN A 146 -3.80 -1.55 -11.56
N ARG A 147 -3.56 -2.85 -11.34
CA ARG A 147 -4.64 -3.85 -11.31
C ARG A 147 -5.61 -3.65 -10.15
N LEU A 148 -5.12 -3.20 -8.98
CA LEU A 148 -5.98 -2.86 -7.84
C LEU A 148 -6.84 -1.62 -8.12
N ILE A 149 -6.29 -0.60 -8.80
CA ILE A 149 -7.01 0.59 -9.25
C ILE A 149 -8.10 0.20 -10.26
N GLU A 150 -7.76 -0.55 -11.31
CA GLU A 150 -8.71 -1.03 -12.35
C GLU A 150 -9.86 -1.83 -11.76
N LYS A 151 -9.60 -2.59 -10.70
CA LYS A 151 -10.62 -3.38 -9.99
C LYS A 151 -11.41 -2.56 -8.96
N GLY A 152 -11.10 -1.27 -8.77
CA GLY A 152 -11.78 -0.37 -7.85
C GLY A 152 -11.50 -0.63 -6.37
N TYR A 153 -10.44 -1.39 -6.05
CA TYR A 153 -9.96 -1.59 -4.67
C TYR A 153 -9.17 -0.39 -4.15
N VAL A 154 -8.59 0.39 -5.05
CA VAL A 154 -7.90 1.65 -4.75
C VAL A 154 -8.66 2.77 -5.44
N ASP A 155 -9.15 3.73 -4.66
CA ASP A 155 -10.01 4.80 -5.11
C ASP A 155 -9.90 5.96 -4.10
N ASP A 156 -9.26 7.05 -4.53
CA ASP A 156 -8.99 8.20 -3.67
C ASP A 156 -10.28 8.96 -3.28
N PHE A 157 -11.34 8.88 -4.07
CA PHE A 157 -12.63 9.45 -3.73
C PHE A 157 -13.28 8.70 -2.56
N LYS A 158 -13.35 7.36 -2.65
CA LYS A 158 -13.86 6.51 -1.57
C LYS A 158 -13.00 6.61 -0.31
N PHE A 159 -11.68 6.67 -0.48
CA PHE A 159 -10.76 6.87 0.63
C PHE A 159 -10.99 8.19 1.33
N THR A 160 -11.13 9.29 0.58
CA THR A 160 -11.35 10.63 1.13
C THR A 160 -12.66 10.71 1.90
N LYS A 161 -13.75 10.17 1.33
CA LYS A 161 -15.05 10.09 2.01
C LYS A 161 -14.92 9.33 3.33
N PHE A 162 -14.33 8.13 3.29
CA PHE A 162 -14.08 7.35 4.49
C PHE A 162 -13.24 8.11 5.52
N TRP A 163 -12.17 8.81 5.09
CA TRP A 163 -11.31 9.57 5.98
C TRP A 163 -12.03 10.72 6.65
N VAL A 164 -12.77 11.52 5.88
CA VAL A 164 -13.56 12.65 6.38
C VAL A 164 -14.62 12.18 7.36
N GLU A 165 -15.32 11.10 7.09
CA GLU A 165 -16.38 10.57 7.95
C GLU A 165 -15.85 9.96 9.26
N ASN A 166 -14.70 9.29 9.23
CA ASN A 166 -14.24 8.46 10.36
C ASN A 166 -13.09 9.08 11.16
N ARG A 167 -12.29 10.00 10.55
CA ARG A 167 -11.10 10.53 11.19
C ARG A 167 -11.41 11.40 12.38
N ASN A 168 -10.94 11.00 13.54
CA ASN A 168 -11.11 11.74 14.80
C ASN A 168 -12.56 12.15 15.12
N GLN A 169 -13.57 11.46 14.62
CA GLN A 169 -14.99 11.79 14.75
C GLN A 169 -15.39 12.11 16.20
N ARG A 170 -14.88 11.34 17.16
CA ARG A 170 -15.16 11.57 18.59
C ARG A 170 -14.23 12.57 19.26
N LYS A 171 -13.03 12.81 18.68
CA LYS A 171 -11.99 13.66 19.31
C LYS A 171 -12.02 15.09 18.80
N GLY A 172 -12.64 15.32 17.67
CA GLY A 172 -12.59 16.55 16.93
C GLY A 172 -11.31 16.68 16.07
N SER A 173 -11.45 17.33 14.92
CA SER A 173 -10.32 17.68 14.04
C SER A 173 -10.75 18.82 13.13
N SER A 174 -9.96 19.88 12.99
CA SER A 174 -10.29 20.97 12.08
C SER A 174 -10.31 20.53 10.63
N ILE A 175 -11.13 21.19 9.81
CA ILE A 175 -11.17 20.99 8.35
C ILE A 175 -9.78 21.23 7.75
N LYS A 176 -9.08 22.27 8.18
CA LYS A 176 -7.70 22.57 7.76
C LYS A 176 -6.75 21.40 8.02
N LYS A 177 -6.87 20.75 9.18
CA LYS A 177 -6.06 19.59 9.52
C LYS A 177 -6.42 18.37 8.68
N LEU A 178 -7.72 18.12 8.44
CA LEU A 178 -8.16 17.04 7.55
C LEU A 178 -7.64 17.22 6.14
N LYS A 179 -7.71 18.45 5.59
CA LYS A 179 -7.13 18.79 4.29
C LYS A 179 -5.63 18.46 4.25
N SER A 180 -4.87 18.92 5.24
CA SER A 180 -3.43 18.67 5.32
C SER A 180 -3.10 17.16 5.41
N GLU A 181 -3.86 16.40 6.20
CA GLU A 181 -3.70 14.92 6.28
C GLU A 181 -3.97 14.26 4.92
N LEU A 182 -5.04 14.65 4.22
CA LEU A 182 -5.40 14.11 2.91
C LEU A 182 -4.36 14.45 1.83
N PHE A 183 -3.86 15.68 1.80
CA PHE A 183 -2.75 16.07 0.93
C PHE A 183 -1.49 15.22 1.19
N SER A 184 -1.15 15.00 2.45
CA SER A 184 0.01 14.17 2.80
C SER A 184 -0.14 12.71 2.32
N LYS A 185 -1.39 12.26 2.16
CA LYS A 185 -1.78 10.94 1.63
C LYS A 185 -1.91 10.91 0.11
N GLY A 186 -1.56 12.01 -0.58
CA GLY A 186 -1.51 12.08 -2.03
C GLY A 186 -2.84 12.34 -2.72
N VAL A 187 -3.90 12.66 -1.99
CA VAL A 187 -5.21 12.96 -2.59
C VAL A 187 -5.18 14.35 -3.25
N SER A 188 -5.78 14.47 -4.43
CA SER A 188 -5.85 15.74 -5.16
C SER A 188 -6.76 16.77 -4.47
N SER A 189 -6.48 18.06 -4.71
CA SER A 189 -7.27 19.17 -4.16
C SER A 189 -8.74 19.09 -4.54
N GLU A 190 -9.01 18.73 -5.80
CA GLU A 190 -10.35 18.66 -6.36
C GLU A 190 -11.21 17.66 -5.58
N ILE A 191 -10.68 16.44 -5.34
CA ILE A 191 -11.37 15.41 -4.57
C ILE A 191 -11.58 15.87 -3.12
N ILE A 192 -10.56 16.48 -2.51
CA ILE A 192 -10.64 16.97 -1.12
C ILE A 192 -11.75 18.04 -0.98
N GLU A 193 -11.74 19.06 -1.86
CA GLU A 193 -12.72 20.13 -1.80
C GLU A 193 -14.14 19.64 -2.07
N GLN A 194 -14.31 18.75 -3.07
CA GLN A 194 -15.60 18.16 -3.37
C GLN A 194 -16.17 17.42 -2.16
N ILE A 195 -15.44 16.49 -1.57
CA ILE A 195 -15.91 15.68 -0.44
C ILE A 195 -16.16 16.54 0.81
N LEU A 196 -15.33 17.54 1.08
CA LEU A 196 -15.54 18.44 2.22
C LEU A 196 -16.76 19.33 2.04
N SER A 197 -17.06 19.78 0.80
CA SER A 197 -18.25 20.58 0.52
C SER A 197 -19.55 19.78 0.70
N GLU A 198 -19.51 18.47 0.44
CA GLU A 198 -20.63 17.54 0.62
C GLU A 198 -20.76 17.04 2.08
N SER A 199 -19.73 17.27 2.90
CA SER A 199 -19.68 16.77 4.27
C SER A 199 -20.44 17.67 5.24
N SER A 200 -21.12 17.08 6.22
CA SER A 200 -21.74 17.80 7.34
C SER A 200 -20.75 18.30 8.38
N ARG A 201 -19.47 17.97 8.28
CA ARG A 201 -18.43 18.40 9.25
C ARG A 201 -18.22 19.90 9.19
N ASN A 202 -18.23 20.54 10.35
CA ASN A 202 -17.93 21.95 10.48
C ASN A 202 -17.02 22.20 11.69
N ASP A 203 -16.19 23.23 11.59
CA ASP A 203 -15.19 23.52 12.61
C ASP A 203 -15.83 23.94 13.96
N GLY A 204 -17.04 24.49 13.95
CA GLY A 204 -17.76 24.85 15.17
C GLY A 204 -18.09 23.64 16.06
N GLU A 205 -18.62 22.57 15.46
CA GLU A 205 -18.89 21.33 16.21
C GLU A 205 -17.60 20.59 16.60
N GLU A 206 -16.60 20.60 15.71
CA GLU A 206 -15.32 19.93 15.97
C GLU A 206 -14.56 20.59 17.13
N ILE A 207 -14.60 21.91 17.26
CA ILE A 207 -14.04 22.65 18.42
C ILE A 207 -14.72 22.22 19.71
N GLN A 208 -16.04 22.14 19.73
CA GLN A 208 -16.80 21.75 20.93
C GLN A 208 -16.39 20.35 21.42
N LYS A 209 -16.22 19.40 20.51
CA LYS A 209 -15.73 18.04 20.86
C LYS A 209 -14.33 18.08 21.52
N ILE A 210 -13.48 19.04 21.13
CA ILE A 210 -12.14 19.19 21.69
C ILE A 210 -12.22 19.86 23.06
N ILE A 211 -12.98 20.95 23.17
CA ILE A 211 -13.16 21.70 24.43
C ILE A 211 -13.70 20.76 25.50
N ALA A 212 -14.80 20.06 25.24
CA ALA A 212 -15.42 19.12 26.18
C ALA A 212 -14.41 18.09 26.78
N LYS A 213 -13.39 17.71 26.00
CA LYS A 213 -12.35 16.77 26.46
C LYS A 213 -11.15 17.42 27.12
N LYS A 214 -10.89 18.68 26.79
CA LYS A 214 -9.63 19.34 27.15
C LYS A 214 -9.81 20.44 28.17
N ALA A 215 -11.04 20.94 28.43
CA ALA A 215 -11.33 21.96 29.41
C ALA A 215 -10.76 21.64 30.78
N LYS A 216 -10.90 20.41 31.26
CA LYS A 216 -10.33 19.97 32.54
C LYS A 216 -8.79 20.05 32.61
N LYS A 217 -8.11 19.98 31.47
CA LYS A 217 -6.64 20.05 31.38
C LYS A 217 -6.12 21.47 31.17
N TYR A 218 -6.88 22.29 30.48
CA TYR A 218 -6.51 23.66 30.12
C TYR A 218 -7.43 24.65 30.87
N THR A 219 -7.10 24.88 32.15
CA THR A 219 -7.81 25.85 33.00
C THR A 219 -7.49 27.29 32.63
N ASP A 220 -6.41 27.55 31.90
CA ASP A 220 -6.03 28.85 31.37
C ASP A 220 -6.55 28.97 29.91
N GLU A 221 -7.46 29.90 29.67
CA GLU A 221 -8.06 30.17 28.37
C GLU A 221 -6.99 30.42 27.29
N LYS A 222 -5.96 31.23 27.59
CA LYS A 222 -4.88 31.51 26.63
C LYS A 222 -4.17 30.21 26.15
N LYS A 223 -3.97 29.27 27.05
CA LYS A 223 -3.38 27.97 26.72
C LYS A 223 -4.32 27.11 25.88
N LEU A 224 -5.64 27.17 26.14
CA LEU A 224 -6.65 26.49 25.35
C LEU A 224 -6.70 27.08 23.94
N VAL A 225 -6.77 28.40 23.80
CA VAL A 225 -6.75 29.14 22.53
C VAL A 225 -5.50 28.73 21.71
N ALA A 226 -4.31 28.78 22.32
CA ALA A 226 -3.06 28.40 21.66
C ALA A 226 -3.05 26.92 21.24
N TYR A 227 -3.66 26.04 22.01
CA TYR A 227 -3.82 24.63 21.64
C TYR A 227 -4.73 24.46 20.43
N LEU A 228 -5.92 25.11 20.43
CA LEU A 228 -6.89 25.03 19.33
C LEU A 228 -6.33 25.62 18.03
N ALA A 229 -5.61 26.75 18.10
CA ALA A 229 -4.93 27.34 16.96
C ALA A 229 -3.91 26.37 16.34
N ARG A 230 -3.13 25.65 17.17
CA ARG A 230 -2.21 24.58 16.68
C ARG A 230 -2.94 23.37 16.08
N GLN A 231 -4.22 23.15 16.44
CA GLN A 231 -5.04 22.12 15.78
C GLN A 231 -5.59 22.60 14.42
N GLY A 232 -5.37 23.88 14.04
CA GLY A 232 -5.70 24.44 12.73
C GLY A 232 -7.03 25.20 12.68
N PHE A 233 -7.66 25.49 13.83
CA PHE A 233 -8.86 26.33 13.88
C PHE A 233 -8.52 27.82 13.76
N SER A 234 -9.41 28.60 13.15
CA SER A 234 -9.27 30.05 13.07
C SER A 234 -9.53 30.69 14.44
N TYR A 235 -8.94 31.88 14.65
CA TYR A 235 -9.13 32.62 15.90
C TYR A 235 -10.59 32.99 16.15
N ASP A 236 -11.34 33.36 15.09
CA ASP A 236 -12.75 33.72 15.17
C ASP A 236 -13.65 32.54 15.55
N GLU A 237 -13.34 31.33 15.03
CA GLU A 237 -14.03 30.09 15.39
C GLU A 237 -13.77 29.74 16.86
N ILE A 238 -12.50 29.86 17.29
CA ILE A 238 -12.11 29.60 18.67
C ILE A 238 -12.85 30.55 19.63
N LYS A 239 -12.82 31.83 19.36
CA LYS A 239 -13.56 32.82 20.16
C LYS A 239 -15.04 32.52 20.27
N ARG A 240 -15.69 32.27 19.12
CA ARG A 240 -17.13 31.93 19.09
C ARG A 240 -17.45 30.66 19.88
N ALA A 241 -16.56 29.71 19.88
CA ALA A 241 -16.73 28.43 20.57
C ALA A 241 -16.61 28.62 22.11
N ILE A 242 -15.62 29.39 22.57
CA ILE A 242 -15.41 29.67 24.00
C ILE A 242 -16.55 30.49 24.58
N LEU A 243 -16.99 31.56 23.89
CA LEU A 243 -18.12 32.40 24.34
C LEU A 243 -19.46 31.65 24.45
N LYS A 244 -19.63 30.54 23.71
CA LYS A 244 -20.82 29.68 23.83
C LYS A 244 -20.85 28.81 25.08
N GLU A 245 -19.70 28.59 25.73
CA GLU A 245 -19.63 27.80 26.98
C GLU A 245 -19.79 28.66 28.25
N GLU A 246 -19.71 30.00 28.14
CA GLU A 246 -19.91 30.91 29.27
C GLU A 246 -21.41 31.25 29.53
N PHE A 247 -22.33 30.61 28.79
CA PHE A 247 -23.78 30.69 28.96
C PHE A 247 -24.34 29.28 29.20
#